data_ed8055e01136cef26e9037d14e501668
#
_entry.id   ed8055e01136cef26e9037d14e501668
#
_cell.length_a   1.000
_cell.length_b   1.000
_cell.length_c   1.000
_cell.angle_alpha   90.00
_cell.angle_beta   90.00
_cell.angle_gamma   90.00
#
_symmetry.space_group_name_H-M   'P 1'
#
loop_
_entity.id
_entity.type
_entity.pdbx_description
1 polymer ?
#
loop_
_entity_poly.entity_id
_entity_poly.type
_entity_poly.pdbx_seq_one_letter_code
_entity_poly.pdbx_strand_id
1 'polypeptide(L)'
;MKILFLIYHGFSEHSGISKKIHYQIKGLRENGHEVHVCTYYIREDGHRVRMVDDDVLIQDYGCGQLAAIKQRFSFKKLTDYVIEHGFEFVYARSFHNANWATVKMFKRFKEQGIPSVMEIPTYPYDQEYASVASWEEKLKLTLDRWYRRELATQVNAIVTFTNDKEIFGQRTICISNGIDYDHIPMQKKLPHPDNEIHLIGVAEVHYWHGYDRLIAGLGEYYKQKREKIVYFHIVGGVANSEMYDSVHAPGFHELIIKYGIEKYVIFHGQKFGDELDSLFNQADFAIGSLARHRSG
;
A
#
# COMPACT_ATOMS: atom_id res chain seq x y z
N MET A 1 -21.75 -15.23 4.20
CA MET A 1 -22.18 -13.84 4.50
C MET A 1 -21.99 -12.99 3.26
N LYS A 2 -22.86 -11.99 3.09
CA LYS A 2 -22.72 -10.96 2.07
C LYS A 2 -21.93 -9.78 2.64
N ILE A 3 -20.72 -9.56 2.13
CA ILE A 3 -19.73 -8.62 2.66
C ILE A 3 -19.51 -7.47 1.69
N LEU A 4 -19.57 -6.22 2.18
CA LEU A 4 -19.02 -5.09 1.46
C LEU A 4 -17.58 -4.86 1.88
N PHE A 5 -16.65 -4.95 0.94
CA PHE A 5 -15.26 -4.55 1.12
C PHE A 5 -15.09 -3.11 0.62
N LEU A 6 -15.02 -2.16 1.56
CA LEU A 6 -14.96 -0.72 1.25
C LEU A 6 -13.52 -0.24 1.25
N ILE A 7 -13.09 0.31 0.12
CA ILE A 7 -11.81 1.02 -0.02
C ILE A 7 -12.04 2.46 -0.45
N TYR A 8 -11.15 3.36 -0.01
CA TYR A 8 -11.25 4.79 -0.26
C TYR A 8 -10.40 5.25 -1.44
N HIS A 9 -9.98 4.33 -2.28
CA HIS A 9 -9.22 4.59 -3.52
C HIS A 9 -9.61 3.57 -4.59
N GLY A 10 -9.18 3.78 -5.82
CA GLY A 10 -9.32 2.81 -6.90
C GLY A 10 -8.28 1.70 -6.84
N PHE A 11 -8.49 0.65 -7.61
CA PHE A 11 -7.48 -0.37 -7.86
C PHE A 11 -6.46 0.11 -8.90
N SER A 12 -5.22 -0.34 -8.73
CA SER A 12 -4.17 -0.24 -9.74
C SER A 12 -3.49 -1.60 -9.86
N GLU A 13 -3.40 -2.14 -11.06
CA GLU A 13 -2.78 -3.45 -11.32
C GLU A 13 -1.31 -3.51 -10.87
N HIS A 14 -0.66 -2.34 -10.85
CA HIS A 14 0.76 -2.21 -10.51
C HIS A 14 1.03 -1.90 -9.03
N SER A 15 -0.02 -1.64 -8.26
CA SER A 15 0.11 -1.31 -6.84
C SER A 15 0.19 -2.55 -5.96
N GLY A 16 1.24 -2.65 -5.14
CA GLY A 16 1.35 -3.70 -4.12
C GLY A 16 0.21 -3.65 -3.10
N ILE A 17 -0.35 -2.45 -2.85
CA ILE A 17 -1.53 -2.27 -1.99
C ILE A 17 -2.77 -2.92 -2.62
N SER A 18 -2.99 -2.69 -3.91
CA SER A 18 -4.12 -3.27 -4.63
C SER A 18 -4.01 -4.79 -4.72
N LYS A 19 -2.83 -5.35 -4.99
CA LYS A 19 -2.58 -6.79 -4.97
C LYS A 19 -2.91 -7.41 -3.61
N LYS A 20 -2.48 -6.78 -2.52
CA LYS A 20 -2.79 -7.23 -1.17
C LYS A 20 -4.29 -7.25 -0.90
N ILE A 21 -5.02 -6.18 -1.26
CA ILE A 21 -6.47 -6.12 -1.11
C ILE A 21 -7.14 -7.21 -1.94
N HIS A 22 -6.68 -7.43 -3.16
CA HIS A 22 -7.18 -8.48 -4.02
C HIS A 22 -7.03 -9.87 -3.38
N TYR A 23 -5.88 -10.17 -2.77
CA TYR A 23 -5.67 -11.43 -2.05
C TYR A 23 -6.56 -11.56 -0.81
N GLN A 24 -6.81 -10.47 -0.08
CA GLN A 24 -7.77 -10.48 1.04
C GLN A 24 -9.19 -10.81 0.55
N ILE A 25 -9.64 -10.16 -0.54
CA ILE A 25 -10.95 -10.41 -1.14
C ILE A 25 -11.05 -11.86 -1.64
N LYS A 26 -10.01 -12.36 -2.31
CA LYS A 26 -9.93 -13.75 -2.78
C LYS A 26 -10.06 -14.72 -1.60
N GLY A 27 -9.28 -14.53 -0.54
CA GLY A 27 -9.35 -15.37 0.65
C GLY A 27 -10.72 -15.37 1.32
N LEU A 28 -11.42 -14.23 1.37
CA LEU A 28 -12.79 -14.18 1.87
C LEU A 28 -13.77 -14.96 0.98
N ARG A 29 -13.64 -14.86 -0.34
CA ARG A 29 -14.46 -15.60 -1.30
C ARG A 29 -14.22 -17.10 -1.23
N GLU A 30 -12.98 -17.55 -1.12
CA GLU A 30 -12.59 -18.95 -0.94
C GLU A 30 -13.14 -19.54 0.37
N ASN A 31 -13.34 -18.72 1.40
CA ASN A 31 -14.01 -19.11 2.64
C ASN A 31 -15.55 -19.06 2.55
N GLY A 32 -16.10 -18.97 1.35
CA GLY A 32 -17.56 -19.08 1.11
C GLY A 32 -18.33 -17.79 1.39
N HIS A 33 -17.67 -16.62 1.37
CA HIS A 33 -18.34 -15.34 1.49
C HIS A 33 -18.63 -14.73 0.11
N GLU A 34 -19.80 -14.10 -0.02
CA GLU A 34 -20.15 -13.25 -1.15
C GLU A 34 -19.54 -11.85 -0.89
N VAL A 35 -18.48 -11.51 -1.63
CA VAL A 35 -17.72 -10.26 -1.37
C VAL A 35 -17.88 -9.31 -2.54
N HIS A 36 -18.47 -8.16 -2.27
CA HIS A 36 -18.62 -7.03 -3.17
C HIS A 36 -17.63 -5.95 -2.81
N VAL A 37 -17.02 -5.32 -3.80
CA VAL A 37 -15.94 -4.35 -3.59
C VAL A 37 -16.40 -2.94 -3.93
N CYS A 38 -16.41 -2.07 -2.92
CA CYS A 38 -16.72 -0.67 -3.14
C CYS A 38 -15.44 0.14 -3.27
N THR A 39 -15.25 0.72 -4.44
CA THR A 39 -14.10 1.56 -4.81
C THR A 39 -14.52 2.98 -5.14
N TYR A 40 -13.54 3.87 -5.25
CA TYR A 40 -13.76 5.09 -6.02
C TYR A 40 -12.63 5.32 -7.03
N TYR A 41 -12.93 6.00 -8.10
CA TYR A 41 -11.93 6.44 -9.07
C TYR A 41 -12.39 7.69 -9.82
N ILE A 42 -11.48 8.20 -10.62
CA ILE A 42 -11.72 9.33 -11.52
C ILE A 42 -11.82 8.73 -12.92
N ARG A 43 -12.95 8.93 -13.58
CA ARG A 43 -13.16 8.53 -14.97
C ARG A 43 -12.30 9.38 -15.91
N GLU A 44 -12.16 8.96 -17.15
CA GLU A 44 -11.44 9.70 -18.20
C GLU A 44 -12.01 11.09 -18.45
N ASP A 45 -13.32 11.26 -18.26
CA ASP A 45 -14.02 12.55 -18.35
C ASP A 45 -13.81 13.47 -17.12
N GLY A 46 -13.01 13.02 -16.15
CA GLY A 46 -12.71 13.76 -14.92
C GLY A 46 -13.75 13.61 -13.81
N HIS A 47 -14.84 12.88 -14.04
CA HIS A 47 -15.86 12.63 -13.03
C HIS A 47 -15.32 11.71 -11.92
N ARG A 48 -15.56 12.12 -10.67
CA ARG A 48 -15.28 11.31 -9.48
C ARG A 48 -16.50 10.46 -9.18
N VAL A 49 -16.30 9.14 -9.14
CA VAL A 49 -17.38 8.18 -8.94
C VAL A 49 -17.09 7.20 -7.81
N ARG A 50 -18.15 6.69 -7.20
CA ARG A 50 -18.11 5.54 -6.30
C ARG A 50 -18.89 4.42 -6.93
N MET A 51 -18.23 3.26 -7.03
CA MET A 51 -18.77 2.09 -7.69
C MET A 51 -18.75 0.89 -6.76
N VAL A 52 -19.61 -0.09 -7.01
CA VAL A 52 -19.51 -1.43 -6.43
C VAL A 52 -19.26 -2.40 -7.58
N ASP A 53 -18.27 -3.28 -7.42
CA ASP A 53 -17.81 -4.29 -8.41
C ASP A 53 -17.52 -3.72 -9.81
N ASP A 54 -17.18 -2.42 -9.87
CA ASP A 54 -16.86 -1.65 -11.09
C ASP A 54 -18.02 -1.48 -12.09
N ASP A 55 -19.22 -2.01 -11.81
CA ASP A 55 -20.39 -1.92 -12.67
C ASP A 55 -21.56 -1.16 -12.05
N VAL A 56 -21.72 -1.18 -10.72
CA VAL A 56 -22.83 -0.51 -10.04
C VAL A 56 -22.44 0.89 -9.61
N LEU A 57 -22.96 1.92 -10.28
CA LEU A 57 -22.76 3.31 -9.91
C LEU A 57 -23.53 3.69 -8.65
N ILE A 58 -22.85 3.85 -7.53
CA ILE A 58 -23.45 4.32 -6.28
C ILE A 58 -23.63 5.84 -6.29
N GLN A 59 -22.59 6.58 -6.71
CA GLN A 59 -22.66 8.03 -6.76
C GLN A 59 -21.64 8.62 -7.72
N ASP A 60 -22.10 9.56 -8.54
CA ASP A 60 -21.28 10.51 -9.27
C ASP A 60 -21.24 11.82 -8.50
N TYR A 61 -20.04 12.32 -8.22
CA TYR A 61 -19.78 13.56 -7.49
C TYR A 61 -19.53 14.75 -8.40
N GLY A 62 -19.37 14.50 -9.73
CA GLY A 62 -18.96 15.48 -10.73
C GLY A 62 -17.45 15.64 -10.81
N CYS A 63 -17.00 16.78 -11.32
CA CYS A 63 -15.59 17.09 -11.57
C CYS A 63 -15.04 18.15 -10.62
N GLY A 64 -13.69 18.25 -10.55
CA GLY A 64 -12.96 19.31 -9.89
C GLY A 64 -12.94 19.22 -8.36
N GLN A 65 -12.56 20.32 -7.71
CA GLN A 65 -12.31 20.36 -6.25
C GLN A 65 -13.59 20.15 -5.42
N LEU A 66 -14.71 20.72 -5.85
CA LEU A 66 -15.99 20.51 -5.16
C LEU A 66 -16.41 19.05 -5.17
N ALA A 67 -16.15 18.33 -6.26
CA ALA A 67 -16.41 16.90 -6.33
C ALA A 67 -15.52 16.11 -5.36
N ALA A 68 -14.25 16.49 -5.19
CA ALA A 68 -13.35 15.88 -4.21
C ALA A 68 -13.85 16.06 -2.76
N ILE A 69 -14.37 17.25 -2.43
CA ILE A 69 -14.96 17.53 -1.12
C ILE A 69 -16.23 16.70 -0.94
N LYS A 70 -17.15 16.70 -1.91
CA LYS A 70 -18.39 15.91 -1.86
C LYS A 70 -18.08 14.42 -1.66
N GLN A 71 -17.12 13.88 -2.39
CA GLN A 71 -16.69 12.48 -2.27
C GLN A 71 -16.25 12.12 -0.85
N ARG A 72 -15.52 13.03 -0.19
CA ARG A 72 -15.00 12.83 1.17
C ARG A 72 -16.10 12.87 2.23
N PHE A 73 -17.18 13.61 2.01
CA PHE A 73 -18.22 13.87 3.01
C PHE A 73 -19.62 13.36 2.65
N SER A 74 -19.78 12.61 1.54
CA SER A 74 -21.08 12.09 1.13
C SER A 74 -21.07 10.56 1.05
N PHE A 75 -21.65 9.92 2.07
CA PHE A 75 -21.76 8.47 2.17
C PHE A 75 -23.21 7.98 2.26
N LYS A 76 -24.21 8.90 2.21
CA LYS A 76 -25.61 8.52 2.39
C LYS A 76 -26.04 7.47 1.37
N LYS A 77 -25.77 7.69 0.07
CA LYS A 77 -26.16 6.72 -0.98
C LYS A 77 -25.49 5.35 -0.79
N LEU A 78 -24.22 5.31 -0.38
CA LEU A 78 -23.55 4.05 -0.05
C LEU A 78 -24.17 3.39 1.17
N THR A 79 -24.49 4.16 2.20
CA THR A 79 -25.13 3.63 3.42
C THR A 79 -26.49 3.02 3.11
N ASP A 80 -27.31 3.74 2.33
CA ASP A 80 -28.64 3.27 1.93
C ASP A 80 -28.49 1.98 1.06
N TYR A 81 -27.58 1.98 0.10
CA TYR A 81 -27.29 0.81 -0.75
C TYR A 81 -26.92 -0.44 0.08
N VAL A 82 -26.04 -0.29 1.07
CA VAL A 82 -25.61 -1.40 1.94
C VAL A 82 -26.81 -1.99 2.69
N ILE A 83 -27.67 -1.12 3.23
CA ILE A 83 -28.84 -1.55 4.00
C ILE A 83 -29.90 -2.20 3.08
N GLU A 84 -30.23 -1.55 1.97
CA GLU A 84 -31.26 -2.01 1.02
C GLU A 84 -30.91 -3.32 0.32
N HIS A 85 -29.61 -3.60 0.10
CA HIS A 85 -29.15 -4.82 -0.56
C HIS A 85 -28.78 -5.95 0.41
N GLY A 86 -29.09 -5.79 1.71
CA GLY A 86 -28.95 -6.83 2.71
C GLY A 86 -27.52 -7.28 2.96
N PHE A 87 -26.56 -6.35 2.97
CA PHE A 87 -25.21 -6.67 3.38
C PHE A 87 -25.18 -7.03 4.88
N GLU A 88 -24.47 -8.10 5.19
CA GLU A 88 -24.40 -8.66 6.55
C GLU A 88 -23.13 -8.21 7.29
N PHE A 89 -22.13 -7.70 6.57
CA PHE A 89 -20.85 -7.26 7.16
C PHE A 89 -20.19 -6.19 6.28
N VAL A 90 -19.49 -5.23 6.91
CA VAL A 90 -18.68 -4.23 6.22
C VAL A 90 -17.23 -4.33 6.67
N TYR A 91 -16.33 -4.61 5.74
CA TYR A 91 -14.90 -4.53 5.92
C TYR A 91 -14.39 -3.25 5.26
N ALA A 92 -13.96 -2.26 6.03
CA ALA A 92 -13.45 -1.01 5.49
C ALA A 92 -11.95 -0.91 5.69
N ARG A 93 -11.22 -0.70 4.61
CA ARG A 93 -9.81 -0.37 4.69
C ARG A 93 -9.64 1.14 4.68
N SER A 94 -9.16 1.68 5.79
CA SER A 94 -9.09 3.11 6.00
C SER A 94 -7.88 3.50 6.85
N PHE A 95 -7.29 4.65 6.50
CA PHE A 95 -6.40 5.41 7.33
C PHE A 95 -6.66 6.90 7.06
N HIS A 96 -6.48 7.77 8.04
CA HIS A 96 -6.74 9.23 8.00
C HIS A 96 -8.01 9.66 7.23
N ASN A 97 -9.04 8.84 7.26
CA ASN A 97 -10.34 9.10 6.62
C ASN A 97 -11.46 9.41 7.61
N ALA A 98 -11.14 9.48 8.91
CA ALA A 98 -12.15 9.79 9.90
C ALA A 98 -12.64 11.24 9.75
N ASN A 99 -13.96 11.37 9.70
CA ASN A 99 -14.68 12.63 9.67
C ASN A 99 -16.13 12.39 10.12
N TRP A 100 -16.89 13.45 10.30
CA TRP A 100 -18.28 13.36 10.73
C TRP A 100 -19.18 12.50 9.83
N ALA A 101 -18.89 12.46 8.52
CA ALA A 101 -19.71 11.70 7.59
C ALA A 101 -19.40 10.20 7.62
N THR A 102 -18.13 9.82 7.80
CA THR A 102 -17.73 8.42 8.02
C THR A 102 -18.25 7.92 9.39
N VAL A 103 -18.16 8.73 10.43
CA VAL A 103 -18.77 8.41 11.74
C VAL A 103 -20.26 8.14 11.57
N LYS A 104 -21.00 9.03 10.88
CA LYS A 104 -22.43 8.86 10.64
C LYS A 104 -22.76 7.58 9.86
N MET A 105 -21.96 7.24 8.86
CA MET A 105 -22.11 6.01 8.07
C MET A 105 -21.98 4.77 8.95
N PHE A 106 -20.89 4.62 9.70
CA PHE A 106 -20.66 3.46 10.54
C PHE A 106 -21.64 3.38 11.72
N LYS A 107 -22.03 4.54 12.28
CA LYS A 107 -23.10 4.59 13.28
C LYS A 107 -24.40 4.02 12.71
N ARG A 108 -24.74 4.35 11.47
CA ARG A 108 -25.96 3.84 10.82
C ARG A 108 -25.88 2.33 10.59
N PHE A 109 -24.71 1.78 10.20
CA PHE A 109 -24.52 0.31 10.10
C PHE A 109 -24.74 -0.36 11.47
N LYS A 110 -24.14 0.19 12.51
CA LYS A 110 -24.31 -0.31 13.89
C LYS A 110 -25.77 -0.30 14.35
N GLU A 111 -26.52 0.77 14.07
CA GLU A 111 -27.97 0.90 14.38
C GLU A 111 -28.82 -0.13 13.61
N GLN A 112 -28.39 -0.57 12.42
CA GLN A 112 -29.04 -1.58 11.63
C GLN A 112 -28.56 -3.01 11.94
N GLY A 113 -27.70 -3.17 12.93
CA GLY A 113 -27.17 -4.48 13.31
C GLY A 113 -26.17 -5.05 12.30
N ILE A 114 -25.60 -4.23 11.40
CA ILE A 114 -24.58 -4.63 10.44
C ILE A 114 -23.21 -4.46 11.10
N PRO A 115 -22.53 -5.54 11.50
CA PRO A 115 -21.20 -5.47 12.07
C PRO A 115 -20.18 -4.95 11.05
N SER A 116 -19.19 -4.23 11.54
CA SER A 116 -18.14 -3.66 10.69
C SER A 116 -16.79 -3.69 11.37
N VAL A 117 -15.75 -3.78 10.56
CA VAL A 117 -14.36 -3.60 11.01
C VAL A 117 -13.67 -2.54 10.14
N MET A 118 -12.66 -1.91 10.73
CA MET A 118 -11.83 -0.94 10.01
C MET A 118 -10.38 -1.40 10.02
N GLU A 119 -9.81 -1.64 8.86
CA GLU A 119 -8.39 -1.96 8.72
C GLU A 119 -7.56 -0.66 8.72
N ILE A 120 -6.60 -0.58 9.63
CA ILE A 120 -5.57 0.44 9.68
C ILE A 120 -4.23 -0.24 9.35
N PRO A 121 -3.75 -0.13 8.10
CA PRO A 121 -2.60 -0.91 7.63
C PRO A 121 -1.27 -0.47 8.23
N THR A 122 -1.15 0.78 8.62
CA THR A 122 0.06 1.36 9.25
C THR A 122 -0.35 2.09 10.51
N TYR A 123 0.25 1.74 11.63
CA TYR A 123 0.00 2.41 12.91
C TYR A 123 1.30 2.46 13.73
N PRO A 124 1.64 3.60 14.35
CA PRO A 124 1.00 4.92 14.19
C PRO A 124 1.32 5.55 12.81
N TYR A 125 0.35 6.26 12.21
CA TYR A 125 0.54 6.90 10.89
C TYR A 125 0.73 8.42 10.95
N ASP A 126 0.61 9.02 12.13
CA ASP A 126 0.67 10.48 12.29
C ASP A 126 1.99 11.09 11.81
N GLN A 127 3.11 10.41 12.03
CA GLN A 127 4.44 10.91 11.65
C GLN A 127 4.67 10.82 10.14
N GLU A 128 4.21 9.73 9.53
CA GLU A 128 4.30 9.50 8.09
C GLU A 128 3.63 10.66 7.32
N TYR A 129 2.42 11.04 7.75
CA TYR A 129 1.69 12.13 7.09
C TYR A 129 2.13 13.54 7.51
N ALA A 130 2.70 13.72 8.68
CA ALA A 130 3.16 15.02 9.14
C ALA A 130 4.44 15.49 8.42
N SER A 131 5.30 14.57 8.01
CA SER A 131 6.61 14.88 7.42
C SER A 131 6.57 15.18 5.92
N VAL A 132 5.60 14.61 5.19
CA VAL A 132 5.53 14.67 3.72
C VAL A 132 4.36 15.51 3.21
N ALA A 133 3.45 15.93 4.08
CA ALA A 133 2.13 16.38 3.70
C ALA A 133 2.07 17.82 3.18
N SER A 134 1.39 17.99 2.04
CA SER A 134 0.81 19.27 1.61
C SER A 134 -0.10 19.84 2.70
N TRP A 135 -0.44 21.12 2.63
CA TRP A 135 -1.39 21.72 3.58
C TRP A 135 -2.75 21.00 3.58
N GLU A 136 -3.19 20.46 2.44
CA GLU A 136 -4.42 19.69 2.31
C GLU A 136 -4.35 18.38 3.12
N GLU A 137 -3.24 17.65 3.06
CA GLU A 137 -3.03 16.43 3.84
C GLU A 137 -2.97 16.73 5.35
N LYS A 138 -2.34 17.84 5.75
CA LYS A 138 -2.33 18.30 7.15
C LYS A 138 -3.73 18.60 7.65
N LEU A 139 -4.59 19.21 6.80
CA LEU A 139 -5.98 19.47 7.15
C LEU A 139 -6.77 18.17 7.30
N LYS A 140 -6.58 17.21 6.38
CA LYS A 140 -7.20 15.89 6.45
C LYS A 140 -6.79 15.14 7.72
N LEU A 141 -5.50 15.17 8.07
CA LEU A 141 -4.98 14.54 9.29
C LEU A 141 -5.53 15.21 10.56
N THR A 142 -5.68 16.53 10.57
CA THR A 142 -6.27 17.26 11.70
C THR A 142 -7.72 16.85 11.90
N LEU A 143 -8.49 16.76 10.81
CA LEU A 143 -9.88 16.32 10.85
C LEU A 143 -9.98 14.86 11.33
N ASP A 144 -9.09 14.00 10.83
CA ASP A 144 -9.00 12.61 11.25
C ASP A 144 -8.73 12.49 12.75
N ARG A 145 -7.80 13.26 13.30
CA ARG A 145 -7.49 13.28 14.74
C ARG A 145 -8.68 13.64 15.63
N TRP A 146 -9.58 14.50 15.14
CA TRP A 146 -10.80 14.87 15.87
C TRP A 146 -11.83 13.75 15.89
N TYR A 147 -11.97 13.00 14.80
CA TYR A 147 -13.05 12.03 14.64
C TYR A 147 -12.63 10.56 14.78
N ARG A 148 -11.33 10.22 14.70
CA ARG A 148 -10.88 8.83 14.66
C ARG A 148 -11.24 8.01 15.90
N ARG A 149 -11.27 8.63 17.09
CA ARG A 149 -11.73 7.96 18.33
C ARG A 149 -13.23 7.70 18.29
N GLU A 150 -14.01 8.67 17.86
CA GLU A 150 -15.46 8.52 17.72
C GLU A 150 -15.77 7.46 16.65
N LEU A 151 -15.10 7.50 15.50
CA LEU A 151 -15.24 6.50 14.45
C LEU A 151 -14.91 5.10 14.98
N ALA A 152 -13.85 4.94 15.73
CA ALA A 152 -13.44 3.67 16.32
C ALA A 152 -14.54 3.06 17.23
N THR A 153 -15.34 3.88 17.92
CA THR A 153 -16.47 3.38 18.73
C THR A 153 -17.65 2.86 17.89
N GLN A 154 -17.71 3.19 16.60
CA GLN A 154 -18.78 2.75 15.72
C GLN A 154 -18.50 1.41 15.04
N VAL A 155 -17.25 0.95 15.02
CA VAL A 155 -16.86 -0.35 14.45
C VAL A 155 -16.70 -1.41 15.54
N ASN A 156 -16.77 -2.69 15.19
CA ASN A 156 -16.67 -3.80 16.15
C ASN A 156 -15.22 -4.12 16.54
N ALA A 157 -14.27 -3.84 15.65
CA ALA A 157 -12.84 -3.96 15.89
C ALA A 157 -12.04 -3.16 14.87
N ILE A 158 -10.78 -2.89 15.19
CA ILE A 158 -9.78 -2.40 14.24
C ILE A 158 -8.89 -3.55 13.82
N VAL A 159 -8.77 -3.78 12.52
CA VAL A 159 -7.83 -4.76 11.96
C VAL A 159 -6.49 -4.05 11.73
N THR A 160 -5.40 -4.65 12.17
CA THR A 160 -4.07 -4.05 12.11
C THR A 160 -2.99 -5.09 11.84
N PHE A 161 -1.81 -4.63 11.43
CA PHE A 161 -0.60 -5.46 11.22
C PHE A 161 0.42 -5.27 12.35
N THR A 162 0.06 -4.53 13.39
CA THR A 162 0.88 -4.30 14.58
C THR A 162 0.37 -5.13 15.76
N ASN A 163 1.18 -5.26 16.80
CA ASN A 163 0.83 -6.01 18.00
C ASN A 163 0.05 -5.17 19.03
N ASP A 164 -0.36 -3.96 18.68
CA ASP A 164 -1.18 -3.11 19.55
C ASP A 164 -2.49 -3.81 19.86
N LYS A 165 -2.85 -3.87 21.13
CA LYS A 165 -4.10 -4.49 21.60
C LYS A 165 -5.31 -3.56 21.47
N GLU A 166 -5.02 -2.28 21.38
CA GLU A 166 -6.02 -1.23 21.26
C GLU A 166 -5.51 -0.10 20.38
N ILE A 167 -6.36 0.41 19.50
CA ILE A 167 -6.10 1.57 18.66
C ILE A 167 -7.30 2.50 18.78
N PHE A 168 -7.07 3.75 19.14
CA PHE A 168 -8.09 4.80 19.32
C PHE A 168 -9.21 4.44 20.32
N GLY A 169 -8.94 3.58 21.31
CA GLY A 169 -9.91 3.12 22.28
C GLY A 169 -10.75 1.93 21.79
N GLN A 170 -10.40 1.30 20.68
CA GLN A 170 -11.08 0.12 20.15
C GLN A 170 -10.12 -1.08 20.13
N ARG A 171 -10.66 -2.27 20.48
CA ARG A 171 -9.91 -3.53 20.40
C ARG A 171 -9.40 -3.79 19.00
N THR A 172 -8.27 -4.46 18.92
CA THR A 172 -7.65 -4.80 17.64
C THR A 172 -7.75 -6.29 17.31
N ILE A 173 -7.66 -6.58 16.02
CA ILE A 173 -7.44 -7.91 15.46
C ILE A 173 -6.15 -7.82 14.65
N CYS A 174 -5.07 -8.45 15.14
CA CYS A 174 -3.81 -8.48 14.43
C CYS A 174 -3.86 -9.54 13.33
N ILE A 175 -3.58 -9.12 12.09
CA ILE A 175 -3.44 -10.02 10.94
C ILE A 175 -2.07 -9.82 10.30
N SER A 176 -1.68 -10.74 9.43
CA SER A 176 -0.52 -10.60 8.55
C SER A 176 -0.93 -10.34 7.10
N ASN A 177 0.01 -9.88 6.29
CA ASN A 177 -0.20 -9.81 4.86
C ASN A 177 -0.32 -11.23 4.30
N GLY A 178 -1.43 -11.50 3.61
CA GLY A 178 -1.62 -12.72 2.85
C GLY A 178 -1.07 -12.59 1.44
N ILE A 179 -0.70 -13.71 0.85
CA ILE A 179 -0.34 -13.84 -0.56
C ILE A 179 -1.08 -15.03 -1.15
N ASP A 180 -1.30 -15.00 -2.44
CA ASP A 180 -1.86 -16.13 -3.19
C ASP A 180 -0.75 -17.14 -3.52
N TYR A 181 -0.40 -17.94 -2.52
CA TYR A 181 0.74 -18.84 -2.59
C TYR A 181 0.64 -19.85 -3.74
N ASP A 182 -0.55 -20.35 -4.02
CA ASP A 182 -0.79 -21.38 -5.04
C ASP A 182 -0.57 -20.87 -6.48
N HIS A 183 -0.62 -19.55 -6.67
CA HIS A 183 -0.43 -18.90 -7.97
C HIS A 183 0.88 -18.11 -8.08
N ILE A 184 1.77 -18.26 -7.10
CA ILE A 184 3.13 -17.72 -7.22
C ILE A 184 3.99 -18.73 -7.98
N PRO A 185 4.53 -18.38 -9.16
CA PRO A 185 5.37 -19.31 -9.91
C PRO A 185 6.63 -19.64 -9.11
N MET A 186 6.96 -20.92 -9.07
CA MET A 186 8.25 -21.36 -8.53
C MET A 186 9.37 -20.80 -9.39
N GLN A 187 10.27 -20.06 -8.77
CA GLN A 187 11.42 -19.51 -9.47
C GLN A 187 12.34 -20.63 -9.97
N LYS A 188 12.72 -20.55 -11.22
CA LYS A 188 13.67 -21.46 -11.86
C LYS A 188 15.00 -20.73 -11.98
N LYS A 189 15.89 -20.96 -11.01
CA LYS A 189 17.21 -20.34 -11.04
C LYS A 189 17.90 -20.61 -12.38
N LEU A 190 18.23 -19.54 -13.11
CA LEU A 190 19.04 -19.62 -14.32
C LEU A 190 20.52 -19.75 -13.93
N PRO A 191 21.28 -20.58 -14.64
CA PRO A 191 22.71 -20.69 -14.41
C PRO A 191 23.42 -19.40 -14.80
N HIS A 192 24.34 -18.99 -13.97
CA HIS A 192 25.28 -17.90 -14.22
C HIS A 192 26.69 -18.33 -13.75
N PRO A 193 27.77 -17.60 -14.07
CA PRO A 193 29.10 -17.93 -13.61
C PRO A 193 29.22 -18.08 -12.10
N ASP A 194 29.92 -19.09 -11.61
CA ASP A 194 30.06 -19.39 -10.18
C ASP A 194 30.70 -18.24 -9.38
N ASN A 195 31.41 -17.36 -10.03
CA ASN A 195 32.02 -16.19 -9.40
C ASN A 195 31.10 -14.96 -9.39
N GLU A 196 29.88 -15.04 -9.88
CA GLU A 196 28.89 -13.97 -9.83
C GLU A 196 27.86 -14.20 -8.73
N ILE A 197 27.35 -13.11 -8.19
CA ILE A 197 26.24 -13.07 -7.22
C ILE A 197 25.30 -11.96 -7.66
N HIS A 198 24.05 -12.30 -7.88
CA HIS A 198 23.01 -11.39 -8.30
C HIS A 198 22.01 -11.11 -7.16
N LEU A 199 22.01 -9.87 -6.68
CA LEU A 199 21.06 -9.37 -5.69
C LEU A 199 19.93 -8.65 -6.42
N ILE A 200 18.66 -8.87 -6.03
CA ILE A 200 17.51 -8.15 -6.59
C ILE A 200 16.72 -7.43 -5.51
N GLY A 201 16.44 -6.15 -5.72
CA GLY A 201 15.54 -5.36 -4.91
C GLY A 201 14.36 -4.90 -5.75
N VAL A 202 13.13 -5.27 -5.35
CA VAL A 202 11.90 -4.92 -6.06
C VAL A 202 11.05 -4.02 -5.18
N ALA A 203 10.90 -2.76 -5.59
CA ALA A 203 10.11 -1.78 -4.86
C ALA A 203 9.79 -0.55 -5.72
N GLU A 204 8.74 0.18 -5.35
CA GLU A 204 8.73 1.62 -5.60
C GLU A 204 9.68 2.23 -4.57
N VAL A 205 10.88 2.62 -5.04
CA VAL A 205 12.02 2.86 -4.16
C VAL A 205 11.87 4.19 -3.45
N HIS A 206 11.87 4.12 -2.13
CA HIS A 206 11.88 5.25 -1.23
C HIS A 206 13.03 5.12 -0.23
N TYR A 207 13.37 6.20 0.45
CA TYR A 207 14.53 6.28 1.33
C TYR A 207 14.50 5.25 2.48
N TRP A 208 13.33 4.80 2.92
CA TRP A 208 13.20 3.74 3.94
C TRP A 208 13.54 2.33 3.43
N HIS A 209 13.65 2.12 2.10
CA HIS A 209 14.18 0.86 1.58
C HIS A 209 15.67 0.70 1.85
N GLY A 210 16.41 1.82 2.00
CA GLY A 210 17.81 1.80 2.43
C GLY A 210 18.77 1.24 1.39
N TYR A 211 18.43 1.31 0.11
CA TYR A 211 19.30 0.81 -0.98
C TYR A 211 20.58 1.63 -1.11
N ASP A 212 20.58 2.89 -0.66
CA ASP A 212 21.80 3.69 -0.48
C ASP A 212 22.86 2.98 0.37
N ARG A 213 22.44 2.27 1.42
CA ARG A 213 23.33 1.50 2.30
C ARG A 213 23.96 0.32 1.58
N LEU A 214 23.18 -0.39 0.76
CA LEU A 214 23.68 -1.51 -0.03
C LEU A 214 24.66 -1.03 -1.12
N ILE A 215 24.32 0.06 -1.82
CA ILE A 215 25.19 0.69 -2.82
C ILE A 215 26.51 1.13 -2.18
N ALA A 216 26.46 1.81 -1.02
CA ALA A 216 27.67 2.18 -0.27
C ALA A 216 28.47 0.94 0.15
N GLY A 217 27.80 -0.11 0.64
CA GLY A 217 28.41 -1.39 1.00
C GLY A 217 29.10 -2.08 -0.18
N LEU A 218 28.49 -2.06 -1.36
CA LEU A 218 29.13 -2.54 -2.61
C LEU A 218 30.36 -1.70 -2.97
N GLY A 219 30.26 -0.37 -2.80
CA GLY A 219 31.40 0.53 -2.98
C GLY A 219 32.60 0.16 -2.09
N GLU A 220 32.34 -0.10 -0.81
CA GLU A 220 33.37 -0.55 0.11
C GLU A 220 33.89 -1.95 -0.25
N TYR A 221 33.01 -2.84 -0.68
CA TYR A 221 33.38 -4.18 -1.15
C TYR A 221 34.39 -4.11 -2.31
N TYR A 222 34.17 -3.23 -3.27
CA TYR A 222 35.02 -3.12 -4.50
C TYR A 222 36.30 -2.29 -4.31
N LYS A 223 36.53 -1.66 -3.16
CA LYS A 223 37.84 -1.04 -2.86
C LYS A 223 39.00 -2.04 -2.81
N GLN A 224 38.67 -3.31 -2.61
CA GLN A 224 39.67 -4.38 -2.57
C GLN A 224 39.39 -5.39 -3.71
N LYS A 225 40.44 -6.04 -4.16
CA LYS A 225 40.28 -7.14 -5.13
C LYS A 225 39.46 -8.26 -4.49
N ARG A 226 38.39 -8.68 -5.15
CA ARG A 226 37.48 -9.73 -4.69
C ARG A 226 37.39 -10.84 -5.70
N GLU A 227 37.14 -12.07 -5.22
CA GLU A 227 36.94 -13.25 -6.06
C GLU A 227 35.53 -13.27 -6.68
N LYS A 228 34.54 -12.80 -5.93
CA LYS A 228 33.16 -12.76 -6.38
C LYS A 228 32.81 -11.39 -6.97
N ILE A 229 32.03 -11.41 -8.03
CA ILE A 229 31.43 -10.24 -8.65
C ILE A 229 29.99 -10.15 -8.13
N VAL A 230 29.60 -9.02 -7.54
CA VAL A 230 28.27 -8.84 -6.96
C VAL A 230 27.53 -7.78 -7.75
N TYR A 231 26.41 -8.16 -8.34
CA TYR A 231 25.50 -7.24 -9.03
C TYR A 231 24.29 -6.91 -8.15
N PHE A 232 23.85 -5.68 -8.20
CA PHE A 232 22.61 -5.26 -7.57
C PHE A 232 21.62 -4.76 -8.61
N HIS A 233 20.54 -5.52 -8.81
CA HIS A 233 19.45 -5.23 -9.71
C HIS A 233 18.35 -4.51 -8.95
N ILE A 234 18.04 -3.28 -9.34
CA ILE A 234 16.97 -2.46 -8.78
C ILE A 234 15.80 -2.47 -9.77
N VAL A 235 14.66 -3.01 -9.33
CA VAL A 235 13.44 -3.13 -10.14
C VAL A 235 12.34 -2.31 -9.50
N GLY A 236 11.74 -1.43 -10.27
CA GLY A 236 10.69 -0.50 -9.87
C GLY A 236 11.03 0.95 -10.13
N GLY A 237 10.12 1.84 -9.74
CA GLY A 237 10.35 3.28 -9.81
C GLY A 237 11.33 3.75 -8.75
N VAL A 238 12.22 4.64 -9.12
CA VAL A 238 13.11 5.34 -8.17
C VAL A 238 12.79 6.82 -8.23
N ALA A 239 12.40 7.41 -7.11
CA ALA A 239 12.14 8.84 -7.05
C ALA A 239 13.43 9.65 -7.32
N ASN A 240 13.29 10.82 -7.93
CA ASN A 240 14.44 11.69 -8.21
C ASN A 240 15.23 12.06 -6.95
N SER A 241 14.55 12.24 -5.82
CA SER A 241 15.16 12.49 -4.52
C SER A 241 16.05 11.37 -4.03
N GLU A 242 15.76 10.12 -4.41
CA GLU A 242 16.60 8.96 -4.06
C GLU A 242 17.73 8.75 -5.07
N MET A 243 17.49 9.09 -6.33
CA MET A 243 18.45 8.90 -7.41
C MET A 243 19.62 9.91 -7.33
N TYR A 244 19.33 11.19 -7.09
CA TYR A 244 20.31 12.24 -7.25
C TYR A 244 20.82 12.84 -5.96
N ASP A 245 19.97 13.11 -5.01
CA ASP A 245 20.33 13.54 -3.65
C ASP A 245 19.04 13.70 -2.83
N SER A 246 19.11 13.41 -1.55
CA SER A 246 18.01 13.68 -0.66
C SER A 246 18.53 14.36 0.61
N VAL A 247 17.65 15.10 1.27
CA VAL A 247 17.94 15.71 2.58
C VAL A 247 18.32 14.67 3.64
N HIS A 248 18.02 13.40 3.38
CA HIS A 248 18.10 12.29 4.33
C HIS A 248 19.25 11.32 4.07
N ALA A 249 19.70 11.19 2.81
CA ALA A 249 20.75 10.25 2.42
C ALA A 249 21.40 10.68 1.09
N PRO A 250 22.66 10.30 0.84
CA PRO A 250 23.30 10.51 -0.46
C PRO A 250 22.49 9.85 -1.57
N GLY A 251 22.38 10.50 -2.71
CA GLY A 251 21.72 9.97 -3.87
C GLY A 251 22.44 8.73 -4.42
N PHE A 252 21.70 7.82 -5.05
CA PHE A 252 22.29 6.59 -5.62
C PHE A 252 23.32 6.92 -6.70
N HIS A 253 23.02 7.90 -7.55
CA HIS A 253 23.95 8.34 -8.60
C HIS A 253 25.27 8.85 -8.03
N GLU A 254 25.22 9.67 -6.99
CA GLU A 254 26.42 10.19 -6.31
C GLU A 254 27.25 9.05 -5.72
N LEU A 255 26.61 8.10 -5.02
CA LEU A 255 27.31 6.96 -4.43
C LEU A 255 27.93 6.06 -5.50
N ILE A 256 27.21 5.77 -6.58
CA ILE A 256 27.68 4.91 -7.68
C ILE A 256 28.92 5.52 -8.33
N ILE A 257 28.90 6.82 -8.66
CA ILE A 257 30.06 7.53 -9.23
C ILE A 257 31.23 7.59 -8.25
N LYS A 258 30.96 7.97 -6.99
CA LYS A 258 31.98 8.05 -5.94
C LYS A 258 32.80 6.79 -5.79
N TYR A 259 32.15 5.63 -5.95
CA TYR A 259 32.78 4.33 -5.78
C TYR A 259 33.21 3.67 -7.10
N GLY A 260 32.84 4.22 -8.27
CA GLY A 260 33.14 3.65 -9.58
C GLY A 260 32.51 2.29 -9.82
N ILE A 261 31.24 2.13 -9.38
CA ILE A 261 30.53 0.84 -9.40
C ILE A 261 29.34 0.81 -10.36
N GLU A 262 29.34 1.66 -11.39
CA GLU A 262 28.25 1.82 -12.36
C GLU A 262 27.85 0.51 -13.01
N LYS A 263 28.80 -0.36 -13.32
CA LYS A 263 28.55 -1.66 -13.96
C LYS A 263 27.94 -2.72 -13.04
N TYR A 264 27.92 -2.47 -11.72
CA TYR A 264 27.46 -3.43 -10.73
C TYR A 264 26.09 -3.07 -10.14
N VAL A 265 25.59 -1.85 -10.38
CA VAL A 265 24.26 -1.41 -9.95
C VAL A 265 23.41 -1.17 -11.20
N ILE A 266 22.39 -2.02 -11.39
CA ILE A 266 21.62 -2.08 -12.63
C ILE A 266 20.17 -1.68 -12.34
N PHE A 267 19.71 -0.61 -12.98
CA PHE A 267 18.33 -0.14 -12.87
C PHE A 267 17.50 -0.67 -14.02
N HIS A 268 16.44 -1.42 -13.71
CA HIS A 268 15.54 -2.04 -14.69
C HIS A 268 14.28 -1.23 -14.94
N GLY A 269 13.99 -0.20 -14.12
CA GLY A 269 12.69 0.46 -14.13
C GLY A 269 11.57 -0.45 -13.63
N GLN A 270 10.33 -0.08 -13.89
CA GLN A 270 9.17 -0.90 -13.50
C GLN A 270 9.07 -2.13 -14.41
N LYS A 271 8.97 -3.31 -13.80
CA LYS A 271 8.80 -4.61 -14.46
C LYS A 271 7.69 -5.40 -13.77
N PHE A 272 6.92 -6.15 -14.57
CA PHE A 272 5.78 -6.94 -14.11
C PHE A 272 5.70 -8.27 -14.86
N GLY A 273 4.95 -9.25 -14.31
CA GLY A 273 4.72 -10.54 -14.95
C GLY A 273 6.02 -11.25 -15.34
N ASP A 274 6.06 -11.79 -16.56
CA ASP A 274 7.17 -12.60 -17.06
C ASP A 274 8.52 -11.87 -17.09
N GLU A 275 8.53 -10.54 -17.31
CA GLU A 275 9.76 -9.75 -17.25
C GLU A 275 10.33 -9.71 -15.83
N LEU A 276 9.47 -9.53 -14.81
CA LEU A 276 9.88 -9.55 -13.40
C LEU A 276 10.31 -10.96 -12.99
N ASP A 277 9.58 -11.98 -13.39
CA ASP A 277 9.91 -13.38 -13.10
C ASP A 277 11.24 -13.78 -13.71
N SER A 278 11.56 -13.31 -14.91
CA SER A 278 12.85 -13.52 -15.55
C SER A 278 14.01 -12.92 -14.72
N LEU A 279 13.82 -11.74 -14.15
CA LEU A 279 14.83 -11.12 -13.28
C LEU A 279 15.00 -11.89 -11.96
N PHE A 280 13.90 -12.36 -11.38
CA PHE A 280 13.97 -13.22 -10.20
C PHE A 280 14.70 -14.54 -10.48
N ASN A 281 14.50 -15.13 -11.67
CA ASN A 281 15.17 -16.36 -12.08
C ASN A 281 16.70 -16.19 -12.24
N GLN A 282 17.18 -14.97 -12.46
CA GLN A 282 18.60 -14.63 -12.53
C GLN A 282 19.20 -14.31 -11.16
N ALA A 283 18.37 -13.97 -10.15
CA ALA A 283 18.83 -13.52 -8.86
C ALA A 283 19.16 -14.69 -7.91
N ASP A 284 20.20 -14.50 -7.10
CA ASP A 284 20.54 -15.40 -5.99
C ASP A 284 19.83 -15.04 -4.70
N PHE A 285 19.68 -13.74 -4.45
CA PHE A 285 19.08 -13.22 -3.21
C PHE A 285 18.18 -12.04 -3.49
N ALA A 286 16.99 -12.07 -2.87
CA ALA A 286 16.10 -10.92 -2.84
C ALA A 286 16.42 -10.02 -1.64
N ILE A 287 16.44 -8.70 -1.89
CA ILE A 287 16.75 -7.68 -0.89
C ILE A 287 15.46 -6.99 -0.46
N GLY A 288 15.14 -7.08 0.81
CA GLY A 288 14.04 -6.33 1.42
C GLY A 288 14.45 -4.92 1.86
N SER A 289 13.66 -4.33 2.78
CA SER A 289 13.97 -3.02 3.34
C SER A 289 15.16 -3.11 4.31
N LEU A 290 16.22 -2.33 4.04
CA LEU A 290 17.45 -2.25 4.83
C LEU A 290 17.45 -1.09 5.84
N ALA A 291 16.46 -0.23 5.80
CA ALA A 291 16.36 0.96 6.64
C ALA A 291 14.95 1.20 7.18
N ARG A 292 14.27 0.12 7.62
CA ARG A 292 12.90 0.19 8.15
C ARG A 292 12.72 1.21 9.27
N HIS A 293 13.76 1.47 10.06
CA HIS A 293 13.75 2.51 11.10
C HIS A 293 13.55 3.93 10.55
N ARG A 294 13.68 4.13 9.22
CA ARG A 294 13.45 5.42 8.55
C ARG A 294 11.98 5.64 8.20
N SER A 295 11.13 4.63 8.29
CA SER A 295 9.70 4.74 7.95
C SER A 295 8.81 5.15 9.12
N GLY A 296 9.38 5.39 10.32
CA GLY A 296 8.63 5.78 11.52
C GLY A 296 8.38 4.62 12.47
#